data_9fe6495c6ffb009325634b8520b9cf23
#
_entry.id   9fe6495c6ffb009325634b8520b9cf23
#
_cell.length_a   1.000
_cell.length_b   1.000
_cell.length_c   1.000
_cell.angle_alpha   90.00
_cell.angle_beta   90.00
_cell.angle_gamma   90.00
#
_symmetry.space_group_name_H-M   'P 1'
#
loop_
_entity.id
_entity.type
_entity.pdbx_description
1 polymer ?
#
loop_
_entity_poly.entity_id
_entity_poly.type
_entity_poly.pdbx_seq_one_letter_code
_entity_poly.pdbx_strand_id
1 'polypeptide(L)' 'MGKFAVKEIATGFKFNLLASNGQIIGVSEVYSGKEACLNGIESVRKNAPEAEIAE' A
#
# COMPACT_ATOMS: atom_id res chain seq x y z
N MET A 1 11.08 7.36 -8.24
CA MET A 1 10.34 6.11 -8.19
C MET A 1 9.66 5.94 -6.84
N GLY A 2 8.42 5.50 -6.85
CA GLY A 2 7.69 5.32 -5.59
C GLY A 2 8.10 4.08 -4.82
N LYS A 3 7.58 3.95 -3.61
CA LYS A 3 7.83 2.77 -2.81
C LYS A 3 6.65 2.47 -1.89
N PHE A 4 6.55 1.21 -1.48
CA PHE A 4 5.59 0.80 -0.47
C PHE A 4 6.35 0.63 0.84
N ALA A 5 5.94 1.36 1.86
CA ALA A 5 6.55 1.28 3.19
C ALA A 5 5.64 0.46 4.10
N VAL A 6 6.10 -0.72 4.48
CA VAL A 6 5.33 -1.61 5.36
C VAL A 6 5.64 -1.26 6.81
N LYS A 7 4.59 -1.14 7.61
CA LYS A 7 4.72 -0.81 9.02
C LYS A 7 3.93 -1.79 9.88
N GLU A 8 4.54 -2.21 10.98
CA GLU A 8 3.84 -2.98 11.99
C GLU A 8 3.27 -2.02 13.02
N ILE A 9 2.00 -2.20 13.35
CA ILE A 9 1.33 -1.42 14.40
C ILE A 9 0.70 -2.37 15.40
N ALA A 10 0.15 -1.83 16.48
CA ALA A 10 -0.36 -2.65 17.58
C ALA A 10 -1.42 -3.66 17.14
N THR A 11 -2.22 -3.32 16.12
CA THR A 11 -3.33 -4.17 15.67
C THR A 11 -3.03 -4.95 14.41
N GLY A 12 -1.81 -4.86 13.86
CA GLY A 12 -1.45 -5.60 12.67
C GLY A 12 -0.41 -4.90 11.82
N PHE A 13 -0.58 -4.98 10.51
CA PHE A 13 0.36 -4.40 9.55
C PHE A 13 -0.39 -3.51 8.56
N LYS A 14 0.27 -2.47 8.13
CA LYS A 14 -0.27 -1.59 7.09
C LYS A 14 0.87 -1.15 6.19
N PHE A 15 0.52 -0.57 5.05
CA PHE A 15 1.55 0.02 4.19
C PHE A 15 1.12 1.42 3.75
N ASN A 16 2.14 2.23 3.49
CA ASN A 16 1.94 3.55 2.87
C ASN A 16 2.55 3.50 1.48
N LEU A 17 1.92 4.16 0.53
CA LEU A 17 2.48 4.33 -0.80
C LEU A 17 3.12 5.73 -0.85
N LEU A 18 4.41 5.75 -1.14
CA LEU A 18 5.18 7.00 -1.17
C LEU A 18 5.54 7.36 -2.59
N ALA A 19 5.46 8.65 -2.89
CA ALA A 19 5.93 9.16 -4.16
C ALA A 19 7.47 9.18 -4.16
N SER A 20 8.06 9.49 -5.31
CA SER A 20 9.52 9.50 -5.44
C SER A 20 10.18 10.55 -4.56
N ASN A 21 9.44 11.59 -4.17
CA ASN A 21 9.96 12.62 -3.25
C ASN A 21 9.74 12.26 -1.78
N GLY A 22 9.22 11.04 -1.50
CA GLY A 22 8.99 10.58 -0.14
C GLY A 22 7.64 10.97 0.44
N GLN A 23 6.82 11.69 -0.31
CA GLN A 23 5.53 12.14 0.18
C GLN A 23 4.51 10.99 0.17
N ILE A 24 3.72 10.87 1.23
CA ILE A 24 2.68 9.83 1.31
C ILE A 24 1.55 10.19 0.37
N ILE A 25 1.25 9.30 -0.59
CA ILE A 25 0.16 9.50 -1.54
C ILE A 25 -0.96 8.49 -1.36
N GLY A 26 -0.78 7.51 -0.50
CA GLY A 26 -1.84 6.56 -0.19
C GLY A 26 -1.51 5.77 1.05
N VAL A 27 -2.55 5.30 1.75
CA VAL A 27 -2.40 4.45 2.93
C VAL A 27 -3.33 3.26 2.79
N SER A 28 -2.90 2.11 3.32
CA SER A 28 -3.72 0.91 3.27
C SER A 28 -4.60 0.78 4.50
N GLU A 29 -5.52 -0.16 4.43
CA GLU A 29 -6.19 -0.63 5.63
C GLU A 29 -5.22 -1.44 6.48
N VAL A 30 -5.64 -1.83 7.68
CA VAL A 30 -4.83 -2.65 8.57
C VAL A 30 -5.07 -4.11 8.26
N TYR A 31 -3.99 -4.86 8.03
CA TYR A 31 -4.03 -6.30 7.78
C TYR A 31 -3.63 -7.04 9.04
N SER A 32 -4.23 -8.21 9.26
CA SER A 32 -3.96 -8.99 10.46
C SER A 32 -2.56 -9.61 10.49
N GLY A 33 -1.92 -9.75 9.33
CA GLY A 33 -0.59 -10.35 9.25
C GLY A 33 0.23 -9.72 8.13
N LYS A 34 1.55 -9.90 8.23
CA LYS A 34 2.47 -9.34 7.26
C LYS A 34 2.23 -9.90 5.85
N GLU A 35 1.95 -11.21 5.76
CA GLU A 35 1.72 -11.84 4.47
C GLU A 35 0.50 -11.25 3.77
N ALA A 36 -0.58 -11.04 4.52
CA ALA A 36 -1.78 -10.41 3.96
C ALA A 36 -1.47 -8.99 3.48
N CYS A 37 -0.66 -8.25 4.23
CA CYS A 37 -0.26 -6.91 3.85
C CYS A 37 0.55 -6.93 2.55
N LEU A 38 1.49 -7.85 2.41
CA LEU A 38 2.29 -7.97 1.19
C LEU A 38 1.42 -8.37 -0.01
N ASN A 39 0.42 -9.22 0.22
CA ASN A 39 -0.54 -9.56 -0.84
C ASN A 39 -1.34 -8.35 -1.27
N GLY A 40 -1.69 -7.47 -0.33
CA GLY A 40 -2.35 -6.21 -0.65
C GLY A 40 -1.50 -5.31 -1.53
N ILE A 41 -0.21 -5.24 -1.24
CA ILE A 41 0.74 -4.49 -2.06
C ILE A 41 0.77 -5.05 -3.49
N GLU A 42 0.82 -6.38 -3.64
CA GLU A 42 0.82 -6.99 -4.97
C GLU A 42 -0.45 -6.66 -5.74
N SER A 43 -1.57 -6.64 -5.05
CA SER A 43 -2.84 -6.29 -5.68
C SER A 43 -2.80 -4.86 -6.22
N VAL A 44 -2.26 -3.92 -5.45
CA VAL A 44 -2.12 -2.54 -5.89
C VAL A 44 -1.20 -2.47 -7.11
N ARG A 45 -0.08 -3.18 -7.08
CA ARG A 45 0.89 -3.17 -8.19
C ARG A 45 0.29 -3.69 -9.48
N LYS A 46 -0.60 -4.68 -9.37
CA LYS A 46 -1.23 -5.27 -10.55
C LYS A 46 -2.34 -4.41 -11.12
N ASN A 47 -3.12 -3.76 -10.26
CA ASN A 47 -4.35 -3.11 -10.68
C ASN A 47 -4.20 -1.60 -10.90
N ALA A 48 -3.30 -0.94 -10.16
CA ALA A 48 -3.19 0.50 -10.21
C ALA A 48 -2.81 1.06 -11.60
N PRO A 49 -1.87 0.43 -12.36
CA PRO A 49 -1.46 1.03 -13.62
C PRO A 49 -2.57 1.21 -14.64
N GLU A 50 -3.61 0.37 -14.56
CA GLU A 50 -4.71 0.44 -15.52
C GLU A 50 -6.02 0.85 -14.86
N ALA A 51 -5.95 1.30 -13.62
CA ALA A 51 -7.16 1.67 -12.89
C ALA A 51 -7.78 2.92 -13.47
N GLU A 52 -9.11 2.90 -13.61
CA GLU A 52 -9.86 4.01 -14.13
C GLU A 52 -10.21 5.00 -13.01
N ILE A 53 -10.36 6.25 -13.38
CA ILE A 53 -10.86 7.27 -12.45
C ILE A 53 -12.38 7.23 -12.50
N ALA A 54 -12.99 6.89 -11.35
CA ALA A 54 -14.45 6.85 -11.23
C ALA A 54 -14.91 8.05 -10.43
N GLU A 55 -15.79 8.86 -11.02
CA GLU A 55 -16.30 10.06 -10.36
C GLU A 55 -17.82 10.04 -10.18
#